data_7fe5a4ef3769d02bfdbfa0a31ec8740e
#
_entry.id   7fe5a4ef3769d02bfdbfa0a31ec8740e
#
_cell.length_a   1.000
_cell.length_b   1.000
_cell.length_c   1.000
_cell.angle_alpha   90.00
_cell.angle_beta   90.00
_cell.angle_gamma   90.00
#
_symmetry.space_group_name_H-M   'P 1'
#
loop_
_entity.id
_entity.type
_entity.pdbx_description
1 polymer ?
#
loop_
_entity_poly.entity_id
_entity_poly.type
_entity_poly.pdbx_seq_one_letter_code
_entity_poly.pdbx_strand_id
1 'polypeptide(L)'
;MRQWLMAVGLVVAATGALAQSAAAPVWEKFGADVPAGDAVPLSQALADAAAHEGQPRKFRGRITDVCQKKGCWVMLEDNGRSARVLMGDHDFYVPKDVRGPAEVHGVLSRVTLSPAAREHTAKEAATGGAVPEIEYRIVAEGVQVLADDPGA
;
A
#
# COMPACT_ATOMS: atom_id res chain seq x y z
N MET A 1 -49.77 23.43 59.64
CA MET A 1 -49.63 22.82 58.29
C MET A 1 -48.29 23.28 57.70
N ARG A 2 -47.30 22.40 57.74
CA ARG A 2 -45.91 22.74 57.32
C ARG A 2 -45.65 22.06 55.97
N GLN A 3 -45.52 22.87 54.93
CA GLN A 3 -45.10 22.39 53.61
C GLN A 3 -43.61 22.19 53.57
N TRP A 4 -43.19 20.99 53.21
CA TRP A 4 -41.81 20.65 52.96
C TRP A 4 -41.58 20.70 51.43
N LEU A 5 -40.80 21.67 50.98
CA LEU A 5 -40.28 21.69 49.61
C LEU A 5 -39.02 20.86 49.52
N MET A 6 -39.09 19.71 48.84
CA MET A 6 -37.91 18.95 48.47
C MET A 6 -37.32 19.52 47.18
N ALA A 7 -36.13 20.09 47.26
CA ALA A 7 -35.33 20.47 46.11
C ALA A 7 -34.59 19.24 45.57
N VAL A 8 -34.97 18.78 44.38
CA VAL A 8 -34.24 17.73 43.68
C VAL A 8 -33.11 18.38 42.90
N GLY A 9 -31.87 18.19 43.35
CA GLY A 9 -30.67 18.63 42.64
C GLY A 9 -30.36 17.73 41.46
N LEU A 10 -30.45 18.28 40.27
CA LEU A 10 -30.04 17.60 39.03
C LEU A 10 -28.52 17.69 38.88
N VAL A 11 -27.83 16.58 39.14
CA VAL A 11 -26.37 16.45 38.86
C VAL A 11 -26.20 16.10 37.39
N VAL A 12 -25.81 17.06 36.58
CA VAL A 12 -25.41 16.85 35.20
C VAL A 12 -23.96 16.38 35.18
N ALA A 13 -23.75 15.07 35.01
CA ALA A 13 -22.42 14.52 34.78
C ALA A 13 -22.00 14.80 33.34
N ALA A 14 -21.12 15.77 33.15
CA ALA A 14 -20.46 16.01 31.86
C ALA A 14 -19.42 14.91 31.60
N THR A 15 -19.80 13.91 30.81
CA THR A 15 -18.86 12.93 30.28
C THR A 15 -18.04 13.59 29.17
N GLY A 16 -16.84 14.09 29.54
CA GLY A 16 -15.86 14.55 28.58
C GLY A 16 -15.37 13.39 27.73
N ALA A 17 -15.82 13.31 26.48
CA ALA A 17 -15.24 12.42 25.49
C ALA A 17 -13.82 12.91 25.19
N LEU A 18 -12.80 12.20 25.70
CA LEU A 18 -11.42 12.39 25.28
C LEU A 18 -11.34 11.92 23.83
N ALA A 19 -11.35 12.86 22.90
CA ALA A 19 -11.02 12.59 21.49
C ALA A 19 -9.54 12.17 21.46
N GLN A 20 -9.29 10.86 21.37
CA GLN A 20 -7.97 10.33 21.07
C GLN A 20 -7.63 10.78 19.65
N SER A 21 -6.75 11.77 19.55
CA SER A 21 -6.15 12.17 18.29
C SER A 21 -5.27 11.00 17.82
N ALA A 22 -5.77 10.20 16.87
CA ALA A 22 -4.95 9.20 16.21
C ALA A 22 -3.78 9.93 15.52
N ALA A 23 -2.55 9.53 15.82
CA ALA A 23 -1.38 10.07 15.16
C ALA A 23 -1.50 9.86 13.65
N ALA A 24 -1.11 10.86 12.85
CA ALA A 24 -1.12 10.71 11.40
C ALA A 24 -0.19 9.56 10.99
N PRO A 25 -0.58 8.75 9.98
CA PRO A 25 0.23 7.63 9.52
C PRO A 25 1.60 8.15 9.03
N VAL A 26 2.65 7.46 9.46
CA VAL A 26 4.02 7.77 9.03
C VAL A 26 4.34 6.93 7.79
N TRP A 27 4.69 7.59 6.70
CA TRP A 27 5.04 6.97 5.44
C TRP A 27 6.55 7.02 5.21
N GLU A 28 7.15 5.88 4.98
CA GLU A 28 8.52 5.76 4.49
C GLU A 28 8.50 5.86 2.96
N LYS A 29 9.28 6.76 2.38
CA LYS A 29 9.24 7.12 0.96
C LYS A 29 10.49 6.66 0.23
N PHE A 30 10.31 6.17 -0.99
CA PHE A 30 11.37 5.70 -1.89
C PHE A 30 11.13 6.24 -3.30
N GLY A 31 12.19 6.71 -3.96
CA GLY A 31 12.09 7.35 -5.27
C GLY A 31 11.51 8.76 -5.20
N ALA A 32 10.73 9.14 -6.19
CA ALA A 32 10.06 10.44 -6.22
C ALA A 32 8.91 10.51 -5.20
N ASP A 33 8.49 11.72 -4.87
CA ASP A 33 7.33 11.91 -4.00
C ASP A 33 6.04 11.33 -4.63
N VAL A 34 5.32 10.57 -3.82
CA VAL A 34 4.00 10.07 -4.21
C VAL A 34 2.98 11.20 -4.09
N PRO A 35 2.25 11.54 -5.15
CA PRO A 35 1.29 12.64 -5.12
C PRO A 35 0.24 12.50 -4.03
N ALA A 36 -0.19 13.61 -3.45
CA ALA A 36 -1.32 13.65 -2.52
C ALA A 36 -2.65 13.23 -3.21
N GLY A 37 -3.66 12.95 -2.42
CA GLY A 37 -5.00 12.56 -2.90
C GLY A 37 -5.22 11.05 -2.90
N ASP A 38 -6.34 10.63 -3.50
CA ASP A 38 -6.78 9.24 -3.45
C ASP A 38 -5.93 8.32 -4.31
N ALA A 39 -5.71 7.11 -3.80
CA ALA A 39 -5.08 6.01 -4.53
C ALA A 39 -6.14 5.00 -4.99
N VAL A 40 -6.03 4.51 -6.21
CA VAL A 40 -6.90 3.46 -6.75
C VAL A 40 -6.51 2.13 -6.10
N PRO A 41 -7.45 1.38 -5.50
CA PRO A 41 -7.17 0.02 -5.06
C PRO A 41 -6.65 -0.83 -6.22
N LEU A 42 -5.57 -1.58 -6.01
CA LEU A 42 -4.97 -2.38 -7.08
C LEU A 42 -5.96 -3.37 -7.68
N SER A 43 -6.76 -4.02 -6.84
CA SER A 43 -7.77 -4.99 -7.29
C SER A 43 -8.81 -4.35 -8.23
N GLN A 44 -9.19 -3.10 -7.97
CA GLN A 44 -10.10 -2.33 -8.83
C GLN A 44 -9.42 -1.97 -10.16
N ALA A 45 -8.17 -1.50 -10.11
CA ALA A 45 -7.40 -1.18 -11.31
C ALA A 45 -7.21 -2.40 -12.20
N LEU A 46 -6.92 -3.58 -11.63
CA LEU A 46 -6.73 -4.81 -12.39
C LEU A 46 -8.05 -5.46 -12.88
N ALA A 47 -9.19 -5.08 -12.30
CA ALA A 47 -10.50 -5.50 -12.81
C ALA A 47 -10.86 -4.81 -14.12
N ASP A 48 -10.38 -3.57 -14.33
CA ASP A 48 -10.54 -2.80 -15.57
C ASP A 48 -9.18 -2.20 -15.97
N ALA A 49 -8.22 -3.09 -16.24
CA ALA A 49 -6.84 -2.70 -16.50
C ALA A 49 -6.72 -1.72 -17.69
N ALA A 50 -7.53 -1.92 -18.73
CA ALA A 50 -7.51 -1.06 -19.91
C ALA A 50 -7.80 0.42 -19.59
N ALA A 51 -8.61 0.71 -18.59
CA ALA A 51 -8.91 2.07 -18.14
C ALA A 51 -7.77 2.70 -17.30
N HIS A 52 -6.83 1.89 -16.83
CA HIS A 52 -5.77 2.31 -15.92
C HIS A 52 -4.35 2.16 -16.48
N GLU A 53 -4.18 1.47 -17.61
CA GLU A 53 -2.88 1.27 -18.27
C GLU A 53 -2.39 2.54 -18.99
N GLY A 54 -1.07 2.64 -19.15
CA GLY A 54 -0.41 3.59 -20.04
C GLY A 54 -0.28 5.03 -19.53
N GLN A 55 -0.81 5.35 -18.33
CA GLN A 55 -0.70 6.68 -17.73
C GLN A 55 -0.28 6.58 -16.27
N PRO A 56 0.52 7.53 -15.77
CA PRO A 56 0.88 7.59 -14.36
C PRO A 56 -0.36 7.72 -13.47
N ARG A 57 -0.49 6.83 -12.50
CA ARG A 57 -1.57 6.82 -11.50
C ARG A 57 -1.03 6.40 -10.15
N LYS A 58 -1.77 6.72 -9.10
CA LYS A 58 -1.47 6.24 -7.77
C LYS A 58 -2.32 5.01 -7.46
N PHE A 59 -1.65 3.91 -7.13
CA PHE A 59 -2.24 2.63 -6.76
C PHE A 59 -1.96 2.33 -5.29
N ARG A 60 -2.87 1.63 -4.62
CA ARG A 60 -2.68 1.16 -3.24
C ARG A 60 -2.88 -0.34 -3.14
N GLY A 61 -2.15 -0.94 -2.23
CA GLY A 61 -2.20 -2.35 -1.90
C GLY A 61 -1.29 -2.66 -0.74
N ARG A 62 -0.80 -3.88 -0.68
CA ARG A 62 0.12 -4.36 0.34
C ARG A 62 1.35 -4.98 -0.32
N ILE A 63 2.54 -4.62 0.11
CA ILE A 63 3.77 -5.29 -0.32
C ILE A 63 3.85 -6.65 0.37
N THR A 64 3.89 -7.72 -0.44
CA THR A 64 3.94 -9.11 0.01
C THR A 64 5.26 -9.79 -0.32
N ASP A 65 5.98 -9.31 -1.32
CA ASP A 65 7.30 -9.84 -1.70
C ASP A 65 8.23 -8.74 -2.21
N VAL A 66 9.54 -8.96 -2.10
CA VAL A 66 10.59 -8.02 -2.51
C VAL A 66 11.74 -8.79 -3.14
N CYS A 67 12.32 -8.21 -4.19
CA CYS A 67 13.54 -8.70 -4.82
C CYS A 67 14.68 -8.83 -3.80
N GLN A 68 15.14 -10.06 -3.56
CA GLN A 68 16.16 -10.34 -2.55
C GLN A 68 17.60 -10.01 -3.01
N LYS A 69 17.76 -9.75 -4.29
CA LYS A 69 19.06 -9.28 -4.82
C LYS A 69 19.36 -7.84 -4.39
N LYS A 70 18.44 -6.91 -4.71
CA LYS A 70 18.68 -5.47 -4.52
C LYS A 70 17.47 -4.68 -4.01
N GLY A 71 16.27 -5.26 -3.91
CA GLY A 71 15.05 -4.49 -3.69
C GLY A 71 14.63 -3.69 -4.94
N CYS A 72 14.92 -4.21 -6.14
CA CYS A 72 14.65 -3.55 -7.41
C CYS A 72 13.20 -3.71 -7.90
N TRP A 73 12.45 -4.61 -7.30
CA TRP A 73 11.01 -4.77 -7.48
C TRP A 73 10.34 -5.25 -6.20
N VAL A 74 9.06 -4.96 -6.09
CA VAL A 74 8.18 -5.50 -5.06
C VAL A 74 6.94 -6.11 -5.69
N MET A 75 6.28 -7.02 -4.98
CA MET A 75 4.94 -7.50 -5.32
C MET A 75 3.93 -6.69 -4.52
N LEU A 76 3.06 -5.96 -5.22
CA LEU A 76 1.92 -5.27 -4.63
C LEU A 76 0.68 -6.14 -4.81
N GLU A 77 -0.05 -6.38 -3.73
CA GLU A 77 -1.25 -7.21 -3.71
C GLU A 77 -2.43 -6.46 -3.10
N ASP A 78 -3.61 -6.71 -3.64
CA ASP A 78 -4.88 -6.24 -3.10
C ASP A 78 -5.99 -7.24 -3.48
N ASN A 79 -6.69 -7.78 -2.47
CA ASN A 79 -7.79 -8.74 -2.64
C ASN A 79 -7.46 -9.93 -3.57
N GLY A 80 -6.29 -10.54 -3.41
CA GLY A 80 -5.84 -11.69 -4.18
C GLY A 80 -5.41 -11.37 -5.62
N ARG A 81 -5.35 -10.10 -6.01
CA ARG A 81 -4.79 -9.65 -7.29
C ARG A 81 -3.44 -8.98 -7.03
N SER A 82 -2.49 -9.21 -7.92
CA SER A 82 -1.12 -8.69 -7.75
C SER A 82 -0.57 -8.06 -8.99
N ALA A 83 0.33 -7.10 -8.78
CA ALA A 83 1.17 -6.50 -9.80
C ALA A 83 2.60 -6.41 -9.30
N ARG A 84 3.57 -6.65 -10.20
CA ARG A 84 4.97 -6.40 -9.89
C ARG A 84 5.28 -4.92 -10.10
N VAL A 85 5.80 -4.30 -9.09
CA VAL A 85 6.24 -2.91 -9.11
C VAL A 85 7.74 -2.87 -9.33
N LEU A 86 8.18 -2.33 -10.45
CA LEU A 86 9.58 -2.07 -10.75
C LEU A 86 9.95 -0.68 -10.26
N MET A 87 11.12 -0.54 -9.64
CA MET A 87 11.62 0.72 -9.10
C MET A 87 12.25 1.59 -10.20
N GLY A 88 11.38 2.22 -11.01
CA GLY A 88 11.78 2.98 -12.19
C GLY A 88 12.52 2.11 -13.21
N ASP A 89 13.53 2.67 -13.83
CA ASP A 89 14.53 1.96 -14.65
C ASP A 89 15.78 1.65 -13.81
N HIS A 90 15.58 1.09 -12.59
CA HIS A 90 16.60 0.87 -11.56
C HIS A 90 17.16 2.15 -10.92
N ASP A 91 16.36 3.21 -10.88
CA ASP A 91 16.77 4.52 -10.36
C ASP A 91 16.79 4.56 -8.83
N PHE A 92 16.02 3.70 -8.19
CA PHE A 92 15.96 3.58 -6.73
C PHE A 92 15.67 2.14 -6.28
N TYR A 93 15.75 1.89 -4.99
CA TYR A 93 15.57 0.56 -4.39
C TYR A 93 14.80 0.70 -3.07
N VAL A 94 14.17 -0.39 -2.65
CA VAL A 94 13.55 -0.50 -1.33
C VAL A 94 14.31 -1.51 -0.47
N PRO A 95 14.24 -1.43 0.87
CA PRO A 95 14.78 -2.46 1.75
C PRO A 95 14.18 -3.83 1.43
N LYS A 96 14.99 -4.90 1.53
CA LYS A 96 14.57 -6.26 1.15
C LYS A 96 13.53 -6.87 2.08
N ASP A 97 13.40 -6.32 3.26
CA ASP A 97 12.46 -6.71 4.32
C ASP A 97 11.20 -5.85 4.38
N VAL A 98 11.10 -4.82 3.52
CA VAL A 98 9.92 -3.96 3.50
C VAL A 98 8.65 -4.76 3.21
N ARG A 99 7.64 -4.57 4.01
CA ARG A 99 6.31 -5.20 3.91
C ARG A 99 5.25 -4.21 4.39
N GLY A 100 4.01 -4.49 4.07
CA GLY A 100 2.90 -3.73 4.64
C GLY A 100 2.13 -2.90 3.62
N PRO A 101 1.15 -2.11 4.10
CA PRO A 101 0.36 -1.23 3.24
C PRO A 101 1.27 -0.24 2.51
N ALA A 102 1.00 -0.06 1.22
CA ALA A 102 1.82 0.79 0.37
C ALA A 102 0.98 1.53 -0.66
N GLU A 103 1.48 2.67 -1.07
CA GLU A 103 1.01 3.41 -2.23
C GLU A 103 2.15 3.56 -3.24
N VAL A 104 1.81 3.38 -4.51
CA VAL A 104 2.75 3.40 -5.63
C VAL A 104 2.25 4.39 -6.68
N HIS A 105 3.09 5.33 -7.08
CA HIS A 105 2.83 6.19 -8.22
C HIS A 105 3.65 5.71 -9.41
N GLY A 106 2.98 5.38 -10.52
CA GLY A 106 3.64 4.84 -11.70
C GLY A 106 2.67 4.42 -12.80
N VAL A 107 3.22 3.81 -13.84
CA VAL A 107 2.48 3.39 -15.03
C VAL A 107 2.20 1.89 -15.00
N LEU A 108 0.92 1.54 -15.04
CA LEU A 108 0.46 0.15 -15.13
C LEU A 108 0.53 -0.34 -16.58
N SER A 109 0.98 -1.58 -16.76
CA SER A 109 0.95 -2.29 -18.03
C SER A 109 0.75 -3.80 -17.82
N ARG A 110 0.30 -4.49 -18.86
CA ARG A 110 0.23 -5.95 -18.90
C ARG A 110 1.36 -6.48 -19.77
N VAL A 111 2.10 -7.46 -19.25
CA VAL A 111 3.32 -7.99 -19.88
C VAL A 111 3.23 -9.50 -20.00
N THR A 112 3.61 -10.05 -21.16
CA THR A 112 3.83 -11.49 -21.37
C THR A 112 5.30 -11.81 -21.11
N LEU A 113 5.56 -12.68 -20.14
CA LEU A 113 6.91 -13.08 -19.77
C LEU A 113 7.37 -14.31 -20.53
N SER A 114 8.59 -14.29 -21.02
CA SER A 114 9.26 -15.49 -21.54
C SER A 114 9.53 -16.50 -20.40
N PRO A 115 9.69 -17.81 -20.72
CA PRO A 115 10.08 -18.79 -19.73
C PRO A 115 11.33 -18.41 -18.94
N ALA A 116 12.34 -17.87 -19.61
CA ALA A 116 13.58 -17.41 -18.97
C ALA A 116 13.35 -16.24 -18.01
N ALA A 117 12.49 -15.27 -18.38
CA ALA A 117 12.14 -14.15 -17.49
C ALA A 117 11.38 -14.63 -16.26
N ARG A 118 10.48 -15.60 -16.40
CA ARG A 118 9.75 -16.20 -15.27
C ARG A 118 10.68 -16.92 -14.31
N GLU A 119 11.62 -17.73 -14.84
CA GLU A 119 12.60 -18.43 -14.03
C GLU A 119 13.51 -17.45 -13.27
N HIS A 120 13.98 -16.40 -13.95
CA HIS A 120 14.80 -15.35 -13.33
C HIS A 120 14.07 -14.68 -12.16
N THR A 121 12.83 -14.29 -12.37
CA THR A 121 12.00 -13.66 -11.34
C THR A 121 11.76 -14.58 -10.14
N ALA A 122 11.46 -15.86 -10.41
CA ALA A 122 11.24 -16.86 -9.34
C ALA A 122 12.49 -17.02 -8.45
N LYS A 123 13.68 -16.93 -9.03
CA LYS A 123 14.95 -16.99 -8.29
C LYS A 123 15.23 -15.75 -7.44
N GLU A 124 14.67 -14.62 -7.79
CA GLU A 124 14.85 -13.36 -7.06
C GLU A 124 13.80 -13.11 -5.97
N ALA A 125 12.68 -13.82 -6.03
CA ALA A 125 11.58 -13.69 -5.08
C ALA A 125 11.95 -14.30 -3.72
N ALA A 126 11.54 -13.65 -2.62
CA ALA A 126 11.72 -14.18 -1.28
C ALA A 126 10.84 -15.42 -1.03
N THR A 127 9.64 -15.44 -1.60
CA THR A 127 8.64 -16.49 -1.42
C THR A 127 8.79 -17.68 -2.37
N GLY A 128 9.58 -17.54 -3.45
CA GLY A 128 9.89 -18.63 -4.39
C GLY A 128 8.68 -19.21 -5.13
N GLY A 129 7.62 -18.45 -5.31
CA GLY A 129 6.39 -18.88 -5.96
C GLY A 129 6.49 -19.01 -7.48
N ALA A 130 5.52 -19.70 -8.09
CA ALA A 130 5.38 -19.78 -9.54
C ALA A 130 5.05 -18.40 -10.13
N VAL A 131 5.80 -17.99 -11.16
CA VAL A 131 5.57 -16.72 -11.88
C VAL A 131 4.68 -16.98 -13.08
N PRO A 132 3.53 -16.29 -13.20
CA PRO A 132 2.62 -16.48 -14.33
C PRO A 132 3.23 -15.98 -15.64
N GLU A 133 2.73 -16.48 -16.76
CA GLU A 133 3.14 -16.03 -18.09
C GLU A 133 2.71 -14.58 -18.37
N ILE A 134 1.51 -14.23 -17.94
CA ILE A 134 1.00 -12.86 -18.04
C ILE A 134 1.02 -12.24 -16.65
N GLU A 135 1.70 -11.13 -16.52
CA GLU A 135 1.72 -10.35 -15.28
C GLU A 135 1.29 -8.90 -15.51
N TYR A 136 0.73 -8.31 -14.48
CA TYR A 136 0.58 -6.87 -14.39
C TYR A 136 1.84 -6.28 -13.80
N ARG A 137 2.29 -5.18 -14.39
CA ARG A 137 3.53 -4.49 -14.02
C ARG A 137 3.28 -3.01 -13.84
N ILE A 138 3.83 -2.44 -12.77
CA ILE A 138 3.84 -0.99 -12.56
C ILE A 138 5.30 -0.55 -12.60
N VAL A 139 5.64 0.35 -13.53
CA VAL A 139 6.92 1.05 -13.48
C VAL A 139 6.73 2.26 -12.59
N ALA A 140 7.29 2.20 -11.38
CA ALA A 140 7.08 3.19 -10.35
C ALA A 140 8.06 4.36 -10.47
N GLU A 141 7.56 5.57 -10.32
CA GLU A 141 8.35 6.78 -10.08
C GLU A 141 8.63 6.95 -8.59
N GLY A 142 7.65 6.60 -7.75
CA GLY A 142 7.74 6.69 -6.31
C GLY A 142 6.89 5.63 -5.61
N VAL A 143 7.37 5.19 -4.46
CA VAL A 143 6.69 4.25 -3.56
C VAL A 143 6.71 4.82 -2.15
N GLN A 144 5.60 4.71 -1.45
CA GLN A 144 5.56 4.96 -0.01
C GLN A 144 4.94 3.78 0.71
N VAL A 145 5.54 3.40 1.81
CA VAL A 145 5.11 2.28 2.65
C VAL A 145 4.75 2.80 4.02
N LEU A 146 3.64 2.34 4.55
CA LEU A 146 3.25 2.68 5.90
C LEU A 146 4.28 2.09 6.86
N ALA A 147 4.98 2.96 7.60
CA ALA A 147 5.89 2.52 8.63
C ALA A 147 5.10 1.72 9.68
N ASP A 148 5.62 0.58 10.09
CA ASP A 148 5.03 -0.19 11.18
C ASP A 148 4.91 0.73 12.39
N ASP A 149 3.71 0.80 12.97
CA ASP A 149 3.49 1.52 14.21
C ASP A 149 4.25 0.77 15.34
N PRO A 150 5.30 1.35 15.93
CA PRO A 150 6.07 0.68 16.99
C PRO A 150 5.25 0.43 18.26
N GLY A 151 3.95 0.74 18.24
CA GLY A 151 3.01 0.57 19.35
C GLY A 151 1.84 -0.40 19.07
N ALA A 152 1.84 -1.17 17.97
CA ALA A 152 0.79 -2.16 17.67
C ALA A 152 1.16 -3.56 18.18
#